data_f8ec4a71d16f48383e5da055e30849c5
#
_entry.id   f8ec4a71d16f48383e5da055e30849c5
#
_cell.length_a   1.000
_cell.length_b   1.000
_cell.length_c   1.000
_cell.angle_alpha   90.00
_cell.angle_beta   90.00
_cell.angle_gamma   90.00
#
_symmetry.space_group_name_H-M   'P 1'
#
loop_
_entity.id
_entity.type
_entity.pdbx_description
1 polymer ?
#
loop_
_entity_poly.entity_id
_entity_poly.type
_entity_poly.pdbx_seq_one_letter_code
_entity_poly.pdbx_strand_id
1 'polypeptide(L)'
;MPSQFFGLNIGASALSAFQTSVNTAANNVANVQTKGYTRQTANLSATDPIRVYTRYGSVGTGVEVTSVTQERNLYYDEKYWQSNSSRGFFEQKLYYVDQVQTIFRDDEQSQKGFSSIFSQMFKDLDTLKTQGEVKAVRNQFIHQAQSLCTYFNALSKSLTEIQEDTNEEIKASVDNINSIAEKISVLNKQINNIEVRGGHANELRDQRANLIDELSGIADVETKEFEVTNSNGCLLYTSPSPRDMRRS
;
A
#
# COMPACT_ATOMS: atom_id res chain seq x y z
N MET A 1 1.69 -59.47 4.16
CA MET A 1 1.10 -59.15 5.47
C MET A 1 1.67 -57.82 5.92
N PRO A 2 0.89 -56.91 6.42
CA PRO A 2 1.46 -55.69 7.02
C PRO A 2 2.37 -56.11 8.19
N SER A 3 3.48 -55.38 8.37
CA SER A 3 4.45 -55.59 9.46
C SER A 3 3.75 -55.49 10.81
N GLN A 4 4.25 -56.18 11.83
CA GLN A 4 3.76 -56.06 13.23
C GLN A 4 3.83 -54.59 13.73
N PHE A 5 4.69 -53.75 13.11
CA PHE A 5 4.83 -52.33 13.41
C PHE A 5 3.97 -51.43 12.54
N PHE A 6 3.05 -51.98 11.73
CA PHE A 6 2.22 -51.17 10.81
C PHE A 6 1.34 -50.15 11.56
N GLY A 7 0.72 -50.57 12.65
CA GLY A 7 -0.06 -49.68 13.51
C GLY A 7 0.79 -48.59 14.17
N LEU A 8 2.07 -48.89 14.51
CA LEU A 8 2.99 -47.88 15.05
C LEU A 8 3.35 -46.82 14.01
N ASN A 9 3.57 -47.26 12.74
CA ASN A 9 3.82 -46.28 11.64
C ASN A 9 2.62 -45.36 11.39
N ILE A 10 1.40 -45.87 11.44
CA ILE A 10 0.18 -45.06 11.36
C ILE A 10 0.13 -44.05 12.52
N GLY A 11 0.40 -44.50 13.74
CA GLY A 11 0.45 -43.59 14.91
C GLY A 11 1.55 -42.53 14.79
N ALA A 12 2.73 -42.91 14.30
CA ALA A 12 3.83 -41.95 14.09
C ALA A 12 3.52 -40.91 13.00
N SER A 13 2.93 -41.33 11.87
CA SER A 13 2.50 -40.40 10.82
C SER A 13 1.43 -39.40 11.32
N ALA A 14 0.44 -39.91 12.07
CA ALA A 14 -0.59 -39.10 12.67
C ALA A 14 -0.01 -38.08 13.66
N LEU A 15 0.91 -38.51 14.54
CA LEU A 15 1.57 -37.62 15.50
C LEU A 15 2.33 -36.49 14.79
N SER A 16 3.12 -36.85 13.75
CA SER A 16 3.86 -35.87 12.96
C SER A 16 2.92 -34.85 12.27
N ALA A 17 1.82 -35.33 11.69
CA ALA A 17 0.84 -34.48 11.01
C ALA A 17 0.13 -33.51 11.99
N PHE A 18 -0.29 -34.01 13.15
CA PHE A 18 -0.91 -33.18 14.19
C PHE A 18 0.08 -32.20 14.83
N GLN A 19 1.35 -32.62 15.01
CA GLN A 19 2.39 -31.70 15.50
C GLN A 19 2.60 -30.53 14.54
N THR A 20 2.61 -30.77 13.21
CA THR A 20 2.67 -29.72 12.20
C THR A 20 1.45 -28.78 12.30
N SER A 21 0.26 -29.35 12.49
CA SER A 21 -0.98 -28.55 12.66
C SER A 21 -0.93 -27.68 13.92
N VAL A 22 -0.45 -28.20 15.02
CA VAL A 22 -0.27 -27.46 16.28
C VAL A 22 0.78 -26.35 16.13
N ASN A 23 1.90 -26.66 15.46
CA ASN A 23 2.95 -25.66 15.19
C ASN A 23 2.41 -24.51 14.30
N THR A 24 1.61 -24.85 13.28
CA THR A 24 0.96 -23.86 12.41
C THR A 24 -0.01 -22.99 13.22
N ALA A 25 -0.83 -23.57 14.09
CA ALA A 25 -1.72 -22.83 14.96
C ALA A 25 -0.95 -21.93 15.93
N ALA A 26 0.13 -22.42 16.54
CA ALA A 26 1.00 -21.63 17.41
C ALA A 26 1.63 -20.44 16.68
N ASN A 27 2.10 -20.66 15.43
CA ASN A 27 2.62 -19.60 14.57
C ASN A 27 1.55 -18.53 14.26
N ASN A 28 0.31 -18.95 13.97
CA ASN A 28 -0.82 -18.04 13.77
C ASN A 28 -1.09 -17.18 15.02
N VAL A 29 -1.07 -17.79 16.20
CA VAL A 29 -1.28 -17.07 17.49
C VAL A 29 -0.13 -16.10 17.75
N ALA A 30 1.13 -16.53 17.53
CA ALA A 30 2.29 -15.68 17.74
C ALA A 30 2.29 -14.45 16.83
N ASN A 31 1.77 -14.58 15.61
CA ASN A 31 1.75 -13.52 14.61
C ASN A 31 0.41 -12.80 14.48
N VAL A 32 -0.53 -12.99 15.40
CA VAL A 32 -1.87 -12.38 15.34
C VAL A 32 -1.86 -10.84 15.25
N GLN A 33 -0.83 -10.20 15.81
CA GLN A 33 -0.64 -8.74 15.75
C GLN A 33 0.38 -8.29 14.70
N THR A 34 0.99 -9.22 13.97
CA THR A 34 1.96 -8.88 12.92
C THR A 34 1.21 -8.32 11.71
N LYS A 35 1.54 -7.07 11.33
CA LYS A 35 0.90 -6.40 10.20
C LYS A 35 1.09 -7.22 8.92
N GLY A 36 -0.03 -7.49 8.22
CA GLY A 36 -0.04 -8.21 6.95
C GLY A 36 0.19 -9.71 7.06
N TYR A 37 0.27 -10.27 8.26
CA TYR A 37 0.31 -11.72 8.43
C TYR A 37 -1.03 -12.34 8.07
N THR A 38 -1.01 -13.36 7.22
CA THR A 38 -2.19 -14.11 6.81
C THR A 38 -2.23 -15.47 7.52
N ARG A 39 -3.40 -15.81 8.06
CA ARG A 39 -3.62 -17.09 8.74
C ARG A 39 -3.26 -18.24 7.81
N GLN A 40 -2.46 -19.20 8.35
CA GLN A 40 -2.05 -20.41 7.65
C GLN A 40 -2.83 -21.60 8.15
N THR A 41 -3.09 -22.55 7.25
CA THR A 41 -3.79 -23.80 7.55
C THR A 41 -2.98 -24.98 7.02
N ALA A 42 -2.76 -25.99 7.87
CA ALA A 42 -2.12 -27.23 7.48
C ALA A 42 -3.18 -28.15 6.83
N ASN A 43 -2.96 -28.52 5.58
CA ASN A 43 -3.84 -29.40 4.81
C ASN A 43 -3.40 -30.85 5.05
N LEU A 44 -4.32 -31.64 5.59
CA LEU A 44 -4.10 -33.05 5.90
C LEU A 44 -4.76 -33.92 4.83
N SER A 45 -4.06 -34.97 4.39
CA SER A 45 -4.58 -36.00 3.50
C SER A 45 -4.30 -37.38 4.04
N ALA A 46 -5.22 -38.31 3.75
CA ALA A 46 -4.93 -39.71 4.01
C ALA A 46 -3.86 -40.18 3.03
N THR A 47 -2.88 -40.95 3.53
CA THR A 47 -1.85 -41.56 2.68
C THR A 47 -2.44 -42.73 1.87
N ASP A 48 -1.84 -43.03 0.72
CA ASP A 48 -2.35 -44.05 -0.19
C ASP A 48 -2.52 -45.41 0.52
N PRO A 49 -3.71 -46.05 0.41
CA PRO A 49 -3.97 -47.31 1.07
C PRO A 49 -3.20 -48.44 0.43
N ILE A 50 -2.67 -49.34 1.26
CA ILE A 50 -2.01 -50.54 0.77
C ILE A 50 -3.03 -51.65 0.50
N ARG A 51 -2.96 -52.25 -0.69
CA ARG A 51 -3.82 -53.35 -1.06
C ARG A 51 -3.36 -54.63 -0.31
N VAL A 52 -4.32 -55.23 0.40
CA VAL A 52 -4.07 -56.46 1.16
C VAL A 52 -4.95 -57.55 0.56
N TYR A 53 -4.37 -58.74 0.28
CA TYR A 53 -5.08 -59.90 -0.26
C TYR A 53 -5.94 -60.58 0.85
N THR A 54 -6.78 -59.83 1.49
CA THR A 54 -7.74 -60.28 2.51
C THR A 54 -9.15 -59.79 2.15
N ARG A 55 -10.16 -60.26 2.91
CA ARG A 55 -11.56 -59.83 2.74
C ARG A 55 -11.74 -58.27 2.79
N TYR A 56 -10.83 -57.54 3.36
CA TYR A 56 -10.91 -56.07 3.53
C TYR A 56 -10.39 -55.30 2.31
N GLY A 57 -9.75 -55.92 1.31
CA GLY A 57 -9.32 -55.35 0.05
C GLY A 57 -8.20 -54.30 0.16
N SER A 58 -8.31 -53.31 0.99
CA SER A 58 -7.27 -52.30 1.23
C SER A 58 -7.25 -51.82 2.68
N VAL A 59 -6.09 -51.42 3.16
CA VAL A 59 -5.87 -50.91 4.52
C VAL A 59 -5.24 -49.53 4.44
N GLY A 60 -5.77 -48.58 5.20
CA GLY A 60 -5.22 -47.22 5.31
C GLY A 60 -3.85 -47.21 5.95
N THR A 61 -2.98 -46.33 5.50
CA THR A 61 -1.55 -46.26 5.89
C THR A 61 -1.23 -45.08 6.82
N GLY A 62 -2.23 -44.22 7.09
CA GLY A 62 -2.07 -43.07 8.00
C GLY A 62 -2.49 -41.75 7.38
N VAL A 63 -1.90 -40.68 7.84
CA VAL A 63 -2.18 -39.28 7.42
C VAL A 63 -0.84 -38.58 7.19
N GLU A 64 -0.84 -37.70 6.21
CA GLU A 64 0.26 -36.77 5.94
C GLU A 64 -0.19 -35.34 5.80
N VAL A 65 0.72 -34.38 6.00
CA VAL A 65 0.51 -32.97 5.67
C VAL A 65 0.94 -32.77 4.24
N THR A 66 0.00 -32.46 3.37
CA THR A 66 0.28 -32.20 1.96
C THR A 66 0.84 -30.80 1.71
N SER A 67 0.37 -29.82 2.48
CA SER A 67 0.81 -28.44 2.34
C SER A 67 0.39 -27.61 3.56
N VAL A 68 1.08 -26.48 3.75
CA VAL A 68 0.63 -25.39 4.64
C VAL A 68 0.35 -24.19 3.77
N THR A 69 -0.91 -23.84 3.64
CA THR A 69 -1.38 -22.74 2.76
C THR A 69 -1.95 -21.59 3.56
N GLN A 70 -1.83 -20.38 3.04
CA GLN A 70 -2.45 -19.19 3.63
C GLN A 70 -3.89 -19.01 3.11
N GLU A 71 -4.77 -18.53 3.99
CA GLU A 71 -6.15 -18.20 3.66
C GLU A 71 -6.25 -16.72 3.25
N ARG A 72 -5.97 -16.41 1.98
CA ARG A 72 -6.07 -15.06 1.43
C ARG A 72 -7.08 -15.01 0.28
N ASN A 73 -7.82 -13.91 0.18
CA ASN A 73 -8.81 -13.71 -0.86
C ASN A 73 -8.46 -12.46 -1.69
N LEU A 74 -7.96 -12.67 -2.90
CA LEU A 74 -7.53 -11.61 -3.83
C LEU A 74 -8.62 -10.58 -4.13
N TYR A 75 -9.88 -10.97 -4.16
CA TYR A 75 -10.98 -10.03 -4.38
C TYR A 75 -11.03 -8.91 -3.32
N TYR A 76 -10.82 -9.26 -2.04
CA TYR A 76 -10.80 -8.27 -0.97
C TYR A 76 -9.52 -7.43 -1.02
N ASP A 77 -8.40 -8.02 -1.42
CA ASP A 77 -7.14 -7.30 -1.60
C ASP A 77 -7.27 -6.25 -2.70
N GLU A 78 -7.81 -6.58 -3.86
CA GLU A 78 -8.05 -5.65 -4.96
C GLU A 78 -9.00 -4.50 -4.54
N LYS A 79 -10.07 -4.82 -3.81
CA LYS A 79 -10.97 -3.80 -3.27
C LYS A 79 -10.28 -2.89 -2.25
N TYR A 80 -9.42 -3.44 -1.43
CA TYR A 80 -8.63 -2.67 -0.50
C TYR A 80 -7.67 -1.73 -1.24
N TRP A 81 -6.93 -2.22 -2.24
CA TRP A 81 -5.98 -1.40 -3.01
C TRP A 81 -6.67 -0.25 -3.74
N GLN A 82 -7.80 -0.50 -4.39
CA GLN A 82 -8.62 0.55 -5.02
C GLN A 82 -9.08 1.61 -4.01
N SER A 83 -9.57 1.18 -2.86
CA SER A 83 -10.00 2.10 -1.79
C SER A 83 -8.82 2.87 -1.20
N ASN A 84 -7.67 2.20 -1.01
CA ASN A 84 -6.46 2.80 -0.46
C ASN A 84 -5.87 3.85 -1.41
N SER A 85 -5.84 3.57 -2.72
CA SER A 85 -5.43 4.54 -3.74
C SER A 85 -6.34 5.76 -3.77
N SER A 86 -7.65 5.56 -3.75
CA SER A 86 -8.62 6.66 -3.67
C SER A 86 -8.43 7.49 -2.40
N ARG A 87 -8.20 6.84 -1.26
CA ARG A 87 -7.90 7.51 0.01
C ARG A 87 -6.63 8.35 -0.10
N GLY A 88 -5.51 7.76 -0.58
CA GLY A 88 -4.25 8.47 -0.74
C GLY A 88 -4.38 9.70 -1.65
N PHE A 89 -5.11 9.57 -2.76
CA PHE A 89 -5.41 10.70 -3.66
C PHE A 89 -6.14 11.84 -2.94
N PHE A 90 -7.20 11.53 -2.20
CA PHE A 90 -7.97 12.57 -1.51
C PHE A 90 -7.23 13.17 -0.30
N GLU A 91 -6.47 12.37 0.44
CA GLU A 91 -5.63 12.85 1.55
C GLU A 91 -4.59 13.85 1.04
N GLN A 92 -3.87 13.51 -0.04
CA GLN A 92 -2.86 14.38 -0.63
C GLN A 92 -3.48 15.65 -1.22
N LYS A 93 -4.61 15.52 -1.90
CA LYS A 93 -5.35 16.66 -2.43
C LYS A 93 -5.81 17.61 -1.32
N LEU A 94 -6.35 17.06 -0.23
CA LEU A 94 -6.78 17.84 0.92
C LEU A 94 -5.61 18.59 1.55
N TYR A 95 -4.47 17.93 1.71
CA TYR A 95 -3.25 18.52 2.26
C TYR A 95 -2.82 19.77 1.49
N TYR A 96 -2.73 19.70 0.14
CA TYR A 96 -2.36 20.86 -0.67
C TYR A 96 -3.44 21.95 -0.72
N VAL A 97 -4.71 21.55 -0.75
CA VAL A 97 -5.81 22.52 -0.70
C VAL A 97 -5.79 23.31 0.60
N ASP A 98 -5.52 22.66 1.73
CA ASP A 98 -5.41 23.30 3.04
C ASP A 98 -4.22 24.28 3.11
N GLN A 99 -3.06 23.89 2.54
CA GLN A 99 -1.91 24.79 2.41
C GLN A 99 -2.26 26.05 1.59
N VAL A 100 -2.89 25.86 0.40
CA VAL A 100 -3.32 26.97 -0.44
C VAL A 100 -4.36 27.81 0.28
N GLN A 101 -5.32 27.20 0.97
CA GLN A 101 -6.31 27.93 1.76
C GLN A 101 -5.66 28.78 2.85
N THR A 102 -4.61 28.26 3.50
CA THR A 102 -3.88 28.99 4.54
C THR A 102 -3.20 30.25 3.98
N ILE A 103 -2.68 30.20 2.75
CA ILE A 103 -2.08 31.37 2.07
C ILE A 103 -3.14 32.42 1.75
N PHE A 104 -4.34 32.01 1.32
CA PHE A 104 -5.45 32.90 0.99
C PHE A 104 -6.30 33.31 2.21
N ARG A 105 -5.96 32.84 3.40
CA ARG A 105 -6.74 33.13 4.61
C ARG A 105 -6.73 34.59 4.91
N ASP A 106 -7.91 35.19 4.82
CA ASP A 106 -8.17 36.62 5.13
C ASP A 106 -8.56 36.68 6.61
N ASP A 107 -7.61 37.04 7.45
CA ASP A 107 -7.86 37.23 8.88
C ASP A 107 -8.35 38.66 9.11
N GLU A 108 -9.64 38.82 9.34
CA GLU A 108 -10.27 40.12 9.61
C GLU A 108 -9.64 40.87 10.80
N GLN A 109 -9.04 40.13 11.74
CA GLN A 109 -8.44 40.73 12.95
C GLN A 109 -7.01 41.25 12.70
N SER A 110 -6.27 40.67 11.76
CA SER A 110 -4.86 41.01 11.51
C SER A 110 -4.67 42.23 10.61
N GLN A 111 -5.71 42.73 9.94
CA GLN A 111 -5.67 43.82 8.93
C GLN A 111 -4.60 43.58 7.82
N LYS A 112 -4.16 42.32 7.62
CA LYS A 112 -3.11 41.98 6.66
C LYS A 112 -3.61 41.19 5.46
N GLY A 113 -4.88 40.79 5.46
CA GLY A 113 -5.54 40.08 4.38
C GLY A 113 -5.90 40.97 3.19
N PHE A 114 -6.17 40.30 2.05
CA PHE A 114 -6.54 40.97 0.80
C PHE A 114 -7.71 41.95 0.98
N SER A 115 -8.81 41.49 1.60
CA SER A 115 -10.03 42.28 1.78
C SER A 115 -9.79 43.53 2.62
N SER A 116 -8.95 43.44 3.64
CA SER A 116 -8.58 44.54 4.51
C SER A 116 -7.73 45.57 3.77
N ILE A 117 -6.67 45.14 3.08
CA ILE A 117 -5.79 46.01 2.28
C ILE A 117 -6.60 46.71 1.18
N PHE A 118 -7.45 45.97 0.48
CA PHE A 118 -8.26 46.43 -0.62
C PHE A 118 -9.31 47.44 -0.13
N SER A 119 -10.03 47.15 0.97
CA SER A 119 -11.01 48.06 1.56
C SER A 119 -10.37 49.36 2.04
N GLN A 120 -9.17 49.29 2.64
CA GLN A 120 -8.44 50.47 3.06
C GLN A 120 -7.99 51.31 1.85
N MET A 121 -7.54 50.67 0.77
CA MET A 121 -7.17 51.36 -0.47
C MET A 121 -8.36 52.16 -1.06
N PHE A 122 -9.59 51.62 -1.03
CA PHE A 122 -10.78 52.33 -1.48
C PHE A 122 -11.16 53.50 -0.57
N LYS A 123 -11.00 53.33 0.77
CA LYS A 123 -11.21 54.45 1.72
C LYS A 123 -10.20 55.60 1.46
N ASP A 124 -8.95 55.22 1.23
CA ASP A 124 -7.90 56.22 0.94
C ASP A 124 -8.13 56.88 -0.42
N LEU A 125 -8.67 56.18 -1.41
CA LEU A 125 -9.06 56.71 -2.71
C LEU A 125 -10.23 57.73 -2.57
N ASP A 126 -11.22 57.41 -1.74
CA ASP A 126 -12.35 58.34 -1.49
C ASP A 126 -11.90 59.61 -0.74
N THR A 127 -10.98 59.45 0.22
CA THR A 127 -10.32 60.56 0.90
C THR A 127 -9.49 61.41 -0.09
N LEU A 128 -8.78 60.79 -1.00
CA LEU A 128 -7.99 61.44 -2.04
C LEU A 128 -8.89 62.29 -2.99
N LYS A 129 -10.09 61.78 -3.30
CA LYS A 129 -11.07 62.49 -4.12
C LYS A 129 -11.51 63.83 -3.49
N THR A 130 -11.64 63.86 -2.18
CA THR A 130 -12.10 65.05 -1.42
C THR A 130 -10.97 65.97 -0.98
N GLN A 131 -9.78 65.46 -0.71
CA GLN A 131 -8.63 66.19 -0.15
C GLN A 131 -7.34 65.96 -0.96
N GLY A 132 -7.44 65.89 -2.28
CA GLY A 132 -6.34 65.56 -3.19
C GLY A 132 -5.16 66.53 -3.20
N GLU A 133 -5.36 67.75 -2.70
CA GLU A 133 -4.27 68.75 -2.58
C GLU A 133 -3.34 68.50 -1.40
N VAL A 134 -3.79 67.71 -0.40
CA VAL A 134 -3.02 67.40 0.80
C VAL A 134 -1.97 66.33 0.49
N LYS A 135 -0.69 66.66 0.60
CA LYS A 135 0.44 65.76 0.31
C LYS A 135 0.39 64.49 1.16
N ALA A 136 -0.05 64.59 2.41
CA ALA A 136 -0.16 63.44 3.31
C ALA A 136 -1.17 62.39 2.79
N VAL A 137 -2.32 62.84 2.29
CA VAL A 137 -3.37 61.98 1.73
C VAL A 137 -2.87 61.25 0.46
N ARG A 138 -2.15 61.96 -0.40
CA ARG A 138 -1.54 61.32 -1.59
C ARG A 138 -0.50 60.24 -1.19
N ASN A 139 0.34 60.53 -0.21
CA ASN A 139 1.33 59.60 0.28
C ASN A 139 0.65 58.36 0.92
N GLN A 140 -0.41 58.53 1.67
CA GLN A 140 -1.17 57.42 2.27
C GLN A 140 -1.73 56.48 1.20
N PHE A 141 -2.35 57.00 0.16
CA PHE A 141 -2.84 56.17 -0.96
C PHE A 141 -1.68 55.40 -1.66
N ILE A 142 -0.54 56.10 -1.89
CA ILE A 142 0.64 55.45 -2.48
C ILE A 142 1.14 54.31 -1.59
N HIS A 143 1.23 54.52 -0.28
CA HIS A 143 1.63 53.48 0.65
C HIS A 143 0.66 52.31 0.67
N GLN A 144 -0.64 52.54 0.58
CA GLN A 144 -1.63 51.48 0.52
C GLN A 144 -1.54 50.69 -0.79
N ALA A 145 -1.33 51.38 -1.92
CA ALA A 145 -1.07 50.69 -3.20
C ALA A 145 0.22 49.87 -3.19
N GLN A 146 1.28 50.37 -2.55
CA GLN A 146 2.52 49.60 -2.33
C GLN A 146 2.28 48.39 -1.45
N SER A 147 1.45 48.50 -0.39
CA SER A 147 1.09 47.36 0.46
C SER A 147 0.36 46.28 -0.31
N LEU A 148 -0.54 46.65 -1.23
CA LEU A 148 -1.22 45.73 -2.13
C LEU A 148 -0.22 44.99 -3.05
N CYS A 149 0.71 45.72 -3.65
CA CYS A 149 1.75 45.10 -4.48
C CYS A 149 2.64 44.15 -3.67
N THR A 150 3.01 44.52 -2.45
CA THR A 150 3.80 43.66 -1.56
C THR A 150 3.03 42.41 -1.19
N TYR A 151 1.73 42.50 -0.93
CA TYR A 151 0.86 41.37 -0.67
C TYR A 151 0.85 40.37 -1.85
N PHE A 152 0.64 40.84 -3.09
CA PHE A 152 0.64 39.95 -4.26
C PHE A 152 2.01 39.33 -4.53
N ASN A 153 3.10 40.06 -4.30
CA ASN A 153 4.44 39.52 -4.43
C ASN A 153 4.70 38.39 -3.40
N ALA A 154 4.28 38.60 -2.14
CA ALA A 154 4.37 37.58 -1.11
C ALA A 154 3.52 36.35 -1.44
N LEU A 155 2.27 36.56 -1.89
CA LEU A 155 1.37 35.51 -2.33
C LEU A 155 1.98 34.68 -3.49
N SER A 156 2.51 35.37 -4.51
CA SER A 156 3.17 34.72 -5.65
C SER A 156 4.36 33.88 -5.19
N LYS A 157 5.18 34.40 -4.28
CA LYS A 157 6.32 33.69 -3.73
C LYS A 157 5.88 32.43 -2.98
N SER A 158 4.90 32.54 -2.07
CA SER A 158 4.41 31.39 -1.31
C SER A 158 3.79 30.30 -2.20
N LEU A 159 3.07 30.69 -3.27
CA LEU A 159 2.55 29.71 -4.25
C LEU A 159 3.67 29.03 -5.04
N THR A 160 4.73 29.76 -5.37
CA THR A 160 5.91 29.17 -6.03
C THR A 160 6.64 28.20 -5.10
N GLU A 161 6.78 28.53 -3.81
CA GLU A 161 7.35 27.65 -2.80
C GLU A 161 6.54 26.34 -2.69
N ILE A 162 5.19 26.41 -2.61
CA ILE A 162 4.35 25.19 -2.62
C ILE A 162 4.58 24.37 -3.89
N GLN A 163 4.72 25.01 -5.05
CA GLN A 163 4.98 24.31 -6.31
C GLN A 163 6.33 23.58 -6.29
N GLU A 164 7.37 24.24 -5.77
CA GLU A 164 8.70 23.64 -5.63
C GLU A 164 8.68 22.47 -4.65
N ASP A 165 8.07 22.63 -3.48
CA ASP A 165 7.91 21.58 -2.47
C ASP A 165 7.13 20.38 -3.05
N THR A 166 6.05 20.65 -3.80
CA THR A 166 5.26 19.60 -4.48
C THR A 166 6.10 18.81 -5.48
N ASN A 167 6.96 19.48 -6.25
CA ASN A 167 7.84 18.82 -7.21
C ASN A 167 8.88 17.92 -6.52
N GLU A 168 9.43 18.38 -5.38
CA GLU A 168 10.35 17.56 -4.59
C GLU A 168 9.65 16.34 -3.98
N GLU A 169 8.43 16.50 -3.47
CA GLU A 169 7.64 15.39 -2.94
C GLU A 169 7.24 14.37 -4.01
N ILE A 170 6.88 14.83 -5.22
CA ILE A 170 6.65 13.93 -6.37
C ILE A 170 7.92 13.13 -6.68
N LYS A 171 9.08 13.75 -6.69
CA LYS A 171 10.35 13.06 -6.92
C LYS A 171 10.62 12.00 -5.85
N ALA A 172 10.46 12.35 -4.58
CA ALA A 172 10.62 11.41 -3.47
C ALA A 172 9.62 10.25 -3.57
N SER A 173 8.38 10.52 -3.96
CA SER A 173 7.35 9.49 -4.19
C SER A 173 7.72 8.54 -5.32
N VAL A 174 8.27 9.05 -6.43
CA VAL A 174 8.76 8.23 -7.54
C VAL A 174 9.93 7.35 -7.12
N ASP A 175 10.87 7.89 -6.35
CA ASP A 175 12.00 7.12 -5.82
C ASP A 175 11.52 6.01 -4.86
N ASN A 176 10.52 6.29 -4.03
CA ASN A 176 9.89 5.28 -3.16
C ASN A 176 9.17 4.18 -3.98
N ILE A 177 8.39 4.56 -4.99
CA ILE A 177 7.73 3.60 -5.91
C ILE A 177 8.77 2.68 -6.56
N ASN A 178 9.88 3.22 -7.05
CA ASN A 178 10.95 2.44 -7.67
C ASN A 178 11.59 1.48 -6.65
N SER A 179 11.84 1.92 -5.43
CA SER A 179 12.39 1.09 -4.35
C SER A 179 11.45 -0.06 -3.98
N ILE A 180 10.15 0.22 -3.85
CA ILE A 180 9.13 -0.81 -3.57
C ILE A 180 9.05 -1.81 -4.72
N ALA A 181 9.05 -1.34 -5.97
CA ALA A 181 9.01 -2.19 -7.16
C ALA A 181 10.21 -3.13 -7.24
N GLU A 182 11.42 -2.66 -6.89
CA GLU A 182 12.62 -3.48 -6.82
C GLU A 182 12.49 -4.57 -5.73
N LYS A 183 12.02 -4.22 -4.53
CA LYS A 183 11.78 -5.17 -3.45
C LYS A 183 10.76 -6.24 -3.86
N ILE A 184 9.65 -5.85 -4.51
CA ILE A 184 8.65 -6.78 -5.04
C ILE A 184 9.27 -7.72 -6.08
N SER A 185 10.11 -7.20 -6.98
CA SER A 185 10.83 -8.03 -7.97
C SER A 185 11.72 -9.09 -7.33
N VAL A 186 12.44 -8.73 -6.26
CA VAL A 186 13.27 -9.66 -5.49
C VAL A 186 12.40 -10.73 -4.82
N LEU A 187 11.32 -10.33 -4.15
CA LEU A 187 10.39 -11.26 -3.51
C LEU A 187 9.74 -12.21 -4.52
N ASN A 188 9.34 -11.73 -5.70
CA ASN A 188 8.80 -12.57 -6.76
C ASN A 188 9.79 -13.67 -7.20
N LYS A 189 11.08 -13.34 -7.32
CA LYS A 189 12.11 -14.33 -7.62
C LYS A 189 12.28 -15.36 -6.52
N GLN A 190 12.24 -14.93 -5.25
CA GLN A 190 12.35 -15.83 -4.10
C GLN A 190 11.13 -16.76 -3.99
N ILE A 191 9.91 -16.22 -4.14
CA ILE A 191 8.67 -16.99 -4.16
C ILE A 191 8.74 -18.04 -5.27
N ASN A 192 9.08 -17.65 -6.48
CA ASN A 192 9.20 -18.56 -7.62
C ASN A 192 10.20 -19.69 -7.34
N ASN A 193 11.37 -19.39 -6.75
CA ASN A 193 12.38 -20.40 -6.41
C ASN A 193 11.89 -21.44 -5.40
N ILE A 194 11.02 -21.07 -4.47
CA ILE A 194 10.43 -21.98 -3.48
C ILE A 194 9.32 -22.80 -4.12
N GLU A 195 8.42 -22.15 -4.87
CA GLU A 195 7.21 -22.77 -5.41
C GLU A 195 7.49 -23.71 -6.58
N VAL A 196 8.52 -23.45 -7.39
CA VAL A 196 9.03 -24.39 -8.41
C VAL A 196 9.43 -25.75 -7.80
N ARG A 197 9.81 -25.76 -6.53
CA ARG A 197 10.21 -26.99 -5.80
C ARG A 197 9.04 -27.65 -5.06
N GLY A 198 7.80 -27.15 -5.25
CA GLY A 198 6.60 -27.67 -4.60
C GLY A 198 6.36 -27.14 -3.18
N GLY A 199 7.13 -26.15 -2.74
CA GLY A 199 6.88 -25.45 -1.46
C GLY A 199 5.83 -24.35 -1.61
N HIS A 200 5.35 -23.81 -0.47
CA HIS A 200 4.52 -22.62 -0.41
C HIS A 200 5.27 -21.51 0.33
N ALA A 201 5.46 -20.36 -0.32
CA ALA A 201 6.23 -19.25 0.20
C ALA A 201 5.33 -18.23 0.96
N ASN A 202 4.57 -18.71 1.97
CA ASN A 202 3.52 -17.93 2.65
C ASN A 202 4.04 -16.60 3.21
N GLU A 203 5.15 -16.62 3.96
CA GLU A 203 5.72 -15.41 4.57
C GLU A 203 6.22 -14.40 3.53
N LEU A 204 6.79 -14.88 2.42
CA LEU A 204 7.25 -14.01 1.34
C LEU A 204 6.06 -13.41 0.56
N ARG A 205 4.97 -14.17 0.42
CA ARG A 205 3.72 -13.67 -0.15
C ARG A 205 3.10 -12.59 0.73
N ASP A 206 3.12 -12.75 2.04
CA ASP A 206 2.66 -11.73 2.99
C ASP A 206 3.52 -10.47 2.92
N GLN A 207 4.86 -10.61 2.85
CA GLN A 207 5.77 -9.48 2.68
C GLN A 207 5.51 -8.73 1.36
N ARG A 208 5.31 -9.47 0.26
CA ARG A 208 4.97 -8.90 -1.04
C ARG A 208 3.65 -8.13 -0.98
N ALA A 209 2.65 -8.70 -0.35
CA ALA A 209 1.36 -8.07 -0.21
C ALA A 209 1.42 -6.77 0.61
N ASN A 210 2.21 -6.75 1.70
CA ASN A 210 2.44 -5.52 2.46
C ASN A 210 3.09 -4.41 1.61
N LEU A 211 4.01 -4.77 0.71
CA LEU A 211 4.61 -3.80 -0.22
C LEU A 211 3.61 -3.30 -1.27
N ILE A 212 2.69 -4.15 -1.72
CA ILE A 212 1.62 -3.74 -2.63
C ILE A 212 0.62 -2.84 -1.90
N ASP A 213 0.29 -3.14 -0.63
CA ASP A 213 -0.54 -2.29 0.22
C ASP A 213 0.07 -0.89 0.39
N GLU A 214 1.38 -0.80 0.61
CA GLU A 214 2.11 0.46 0.68
C GLU A 214 2.07 1.22 -0.66
N LEU A 215 2.34 0.52 -1.75
CA LEU A 215 2.32 1.07 -3.10
C LEU A 215 0.93 1.60 -3.48
N SER A 216 -0.13 0.88 -3.10
CA SER A 216 -1.51 1.26 -3.39
C SER A 216 -1.94 2.57 -2.71
N GLY A 217 -1.27 2.98 -1.64
CA GLY A 217 -1.49 4.29 -1.01
C GLY A 217 -0.90 5.46 -1.79
N ILE A 218 0.06 5.19 -2.69
CA ILE A 218 0.77 6.21 -3.48
C ILE A 218 0.26 6.26 -4.91
N ALA A 219 -0.04 5.09 -5.51
CA ALA A 219 -0.44 4.96 -6.90
C ALA A 219 -1.56 3.94 -7.06
N ASP A 220 -2.29 4.04 -8.16
CA ASP A 220 -3.26 3.00 -8.53
C ASP A 220 -2.52 1.73 -8.97
N VAL A 221 -2.87 0.59 -8.37
CA VAL A 221 -2.17 -0.68 -8.56
C VAL A 221 -3.15 -1.74 -9.04
N GLU A 222 -2.84 -2.34 -10.18
CA GLU A 222 -3.50 -3.54 -10.68
C GLU A 222 -2.53 -4.72 -10.60
N THR A 223 -2.95 -5.84 -10.02
CA THR A 223 -2.15 -7.06 -9.93
C THR A 223 -2.78 -8.16 -10.77
N LYS A 224 -1.95 -8.87 -11.54
CA LYS A 224 -2.37 -10.06 -12.30
C LYS A 224 -1.45 -11.21 -11.94
N GLU A 225 -2.02 -12.30 -11.47
CA GLU A 225 -1.27 -13.53 -11.28
C GLU A 225 -1.34 -14.38 -12.56
N PHE A 226 -0.18 -14.70 -13.10
CA PHE A 226 -0.08 -15.57 -14.28
C PHE A 226 0.37 -16.96 -13.85
N GLU A 227 -0.33 -17.98 -14.32
CA GLU A 227 0.13 -19.36 -14.21
C GLU A 227 1.27 -19.58 -15.20
N VAL A 228 2.46 -19.83 -14.69
CA VAL A 228 3.61 -20.25 -15.53
C VAL A 228 3.72 -21.76 -15.45
N THR A 229 3.47 -22.43 -16.56
CA THR A 229 3.73 -23.86 -16.69
C THR A 229 5.22 -24.10 -16.84
N ASN A 230 5.81 -24.84 -15.91
CA ASN A 230 7.16 -25.33 -16.04
C ASN A 230 7.21 -26.41 -17.16
N SER A 231 8.39 -26.65 -17.74
CA SER A 231 8.63 -27.72 -18.75
C SER A 231 8.12 -29.12 -18.31
N ASN A 232 7.84 -29.31 -17.04
CA ASN A 232 7.28 -30.53 -16.45
C ASN A 232 5.76 -30.46 -16.19
N GLY A 233 5.04 -29.43 -16.70
CA GLY A 233 3.58 -29.30 -16.54
C GLY A 233 3.11 -28.84 -15.16
N CYS A 234 3.99 -28.38 -14.29
CA CYS A 234 3.61 -27.83 -12.99
C CYS A 234 3.18 -26.36 -13.14
N LEU A 235 2.00 -26.01 -12.62
CA LEU A 235 1.47 -24.66 -12.60
C LEU A 235 2.23 -23.81 -11.56
N LEU A 236 2.81 -22.71 -12.00
CA LEU A 236 3.50 -21.73 -11.16
C LEU A 236 2.77 -20.40 -11.23
N TYR A 237 2.43 -19.84 -10.09
CA TYR A 237 1.86 -18.51 -10.00
C TYR A 237 2.99 -17.46 -9.92
N THR A 238 3.11 -16.61 -10.93
CA THR A 238 4.03 -15.46 -10.92
C THR A 238 3.25 -14.16 -10.97
N SER A 239 3.61 -13.22 -10.10
CA SER A 239 3.13 -11.84 -10.21
C SER A 239 3.81 -11.12 -11.37
N PRO A 240 3.15 -10.10 -11.97
CA PRO A 240 3.69 -9.35 -13.10
C PRO A 240 5.06 -8.74 -12.77
N SER A 241 5.94 -8.80 -13.75
CA SER A 241 7.22 -8.08 -13.71
C SER A 241 6.96 -6.56 -13.76
N PRO A 242 7.82 -5.72 -13.13
CA PRO A 242 7.75 -4.27 -13.27
C PRO A 242 7.79 -3.75 -14.72
N ARG A 243 8.22 -4.60 -15.69
CA ARG A 243 8.15 -4.29 -17.13
C ARG A 243 6.73 -4.29 -17.69
N ASP A 244 5.81 -5.04 -17.07
CA ASP A 244 4.43 -5.14 -17.53
C ASP A 244 3.58 -3.97 -17.01
N MET A 245 4.01 -3.32 -15.93
CA MET A 245 3.38 -2.11 -15.37
C MET A 245 3.66 -0.84 -16.20
N ARG A 246 4.64 -0.86 -17.13
CA ARG A 246 5.01 0.31 -17.96
C ARG A 246 4.19 0.44 -19.25
N ARG A 247 3.21 -0.41 -19.51
CA ARG A 247 2.44 -0.48 -20.76
C ARG A 247 0.96 -0.12 -20.64
N SER A 248 0.52 0.42 -19.52
CA SER A 248 -0.83 0.98 -19.34
C SER A 248 -0.79 2.50 -19.15
#